data_73f4c60a9301049b14d371882f442d0b
#
_entry.id   73f4c60a9301049b14d371882f442d0b
#
_cell.length_a   1.000
_cell.length_b   1.000
_cell.length_c   1.000
_cell.angle_alpha   90.00
_cell.angle_beta   90.00
_cell.angle_gamma   90.00
#
_symmetry.space_group_name_H-M   'P 1'
#
loop_
_entity.id
_entity.type
_entity.pdbx_description
1 polymer ?
#
loop_
_entity_poly.entity_id
_entity_poly.type
_entity_poly.pdbx_seq_one_letter_code
_entity_poly.pdbx_strand_id
1 'polypeptide(L)'
;EGSLGANFPWVIQEIKKIAGKKPVSAAIGDNEYKPGTAALSAYGAAHAGADFIKVGLMFDGTDRARDVIEAVTTAVKREFPEKYVVIAAYSDFQRMGTISPFAISQLVADAGADVAMIDTGIKDGKSTFAFMDEEALTRFVEQNRDLGLQTALAGSLKFEDLDALKRINPEIIGVRGMVCGGDRTATIRIELVEKAMKMLV
;
A
#
# COMPACT_ATOMS: atom_id res chain seq x y z
N GLU A 1 9.95 1.70 -12.90
CA GLU A 1 10.10 2.40 -11.62
C GLU A 1 9.55 1.59 -10.43
N GLY A 2 8.75 0.59 -10.66
CA GLY A 2 8.29 -0.35 -9.64
C GLY A 2 7.38 0.25 -8.57
N SER A 3 7.53 -0.21 -7.31
CA SER A 3 6.67 0.23 -6.20
C SER A 3 6.94 1.65 -5.69
N LEU A 4 8.02 2.27 -6.12
CA LEU A 4 8.46 3.61 -5.70
C LEU A 4 8.12 4.70 -6.71
N GLY A 5 7.55 4.34 -7.87
CA GLY A 5 7.17 5.27 -8.91
C GLY A 5 5.88 4.87 -9.62
N ALA A 6 5.28 5.80 -10.35
CA ALA A 6 4.10 5.51 -11.15
C ALA A 6 4.46 4.63 -12.35
N ASN A 7 3.62 3.64 -12.64
CA ASN A 7 3.74 2.87 -13.86
C ASN A 7 3.12 3.60 -15.05
N PHE A 8 3.57 3.25 -16.25
CA PHE A 8 2.97 3.76 -17.47
C PHE A 8 1.52 3.30 -17.62
N PRO A 9 0.60 4.17 -18.06
CA PRO A 9 -0.81 3.80 -18.22
C PRO A 9 -1.03 2.55 -19.09
N TRP A 10 -0.29 2.40 -20.18
CA TRP A 10 -0.39 1.23 -21.06
C TRP A 10 0.07 -0.08 -20.39
N VAL A 11 1.02 -0.01 -19.45
CA VAL A 11 1.43 -1.18 -18.65
C VAL A 11 0.31 -1.61 -17.72
N ILE A 12 -0.35 -0.66 -17.06
CA ILE A 12 -1.52 -0.94 -16.20
C ILE A 12 -2.63 -1.59 -17.04
N GLN A 13 -2.92 -1.04 -18.23
CA GLN A 13 -3.92 -1.57 -19.16
C GLN A 13 -3.63 -3.01 -19.57
N GLU A 14 -2.38 -3.32 -19.96
CA GLU A 14 -2.00 -4.68 -20.37
C GLU A 14 -2.09 -5.66 -19.19
N ILE A 15 -1.65 -5.26 -17.99
CA ILE A 15 -1.80 -6.09 -16.78
C ILE A 15 -3.28 -6.33 -16.48
N LYS A 16 -4.14 -5.32 -16.60
CA LYS A 16 -5.59 -5.46 -16.36
C LYS A 16 -6.24 -6.44 -17.35
N LYS A 17 -5.86 -6.40 -18.63
CA LYS A 17 -6.32 -7.38 -19.63
C LYS A 17 -5.96 -8.81 -19.23
N ILE A 18 -4.71 -9.04 -18.81
CA ILE A 18 -4.22 -10.37 -18.40
C ILE A 18 -4.87 -10.82 -17.09
N ALA A 19 -5.05 -9.90 -16.14
CA ALA A 19 -5.66 -10.19 -14.83
C ALA A 19 -7.16 -10.57 -14.94
N GLY A 20 -7.85 -10.11 -15.97
CA GLY A 20 -9.26 -10.37 -16.17
C GLY A 20 -10.13 -9.85 -15.02
N LYS A 21 -10.74 -10.76 -14.28
CA LYS A 21 -11.60 -10.42 -13.12
C LYS A 21 -10.82 -10.17 -11.82
N LYS A 22 -9.52 -10.47 -11.78
CA LYS A 22 -8.71 -10.22 -10.60
C LYS A 22 -8.44 -8.73 -10.44
N PRO A 23 -8.49 -8.19 -9.20
CA PRO A 23 -8.18 -6.78 -8.99
C PRO A 23 -6.70 -6.51 -9.27
N VAL A 24 -6.44 -5.31 -9.82
CA VAL A 24 -5.09 -4.81 -10.11
C VAL A 24 -4.82 -3.61 -9.23
N SER A 25 -3.72 -3.67 -8.49
CA SER A 25 -3.22 -2.53 -7.71
C SER A 25 -2.08 -1.85 -8.46
N ALA A 26 -2.13 -0.52 -8.56
CA ALA A 26 -1.08 0.29 -9.14
C ALA A 26 -0.56 1.32 -8.14
N ALA A 27 0.76 1.36 -7.93
CA ALA A 27 1.39 2.46 -7.21
C ALA A 27 1.51 3.66 -8.14
N ILE A 28 1.23 4.86 -7.61
CA ILE A 28 1.47 6.13 -8.28
C ILE A 28 2.76 6.81 -7.80
N GLY A 29 3.50 6.12 -6.97
CA GLY A 29 4.77 6.52 -6.39
C GLY A 29 4.66 6.89 -4.93
N ASP A 30 5.84 6.94 -4.32
CA ASP A 30 6.05 7.48 -2.98
C ASP A 30 6.33 8.97 -3.18
N ASN A 31 5.31 9.80 -2.94
CA ASN A 31 5.33 11.19 -3.34
C ASN A 31 5.88 12.10 -2.23
N GLU A 32 6.73 13.04 -2.61
CA GLU A 32 6.94 14.28 -1.86
C GLU A 32 5.63 15.08 -1.81
N TYR A 33 5.60 16.14 -0.99
CA TYR A 33 4.42 17.00 -0.91
C TYR A 33 4.12 17.72 -2.22
N LYS A 34 3.32 17.08 -3.07
CA LYS A 34 2.87 17.59 -4.39
C LYS A 34 1.44 17.11 -4.66
N PRO A 35 0.41 17.64 -3.96
CA PRO A 35 -0.95 17.11 -4.01
C PRO A 35 -1.55 17.08 -5.42
N GLY A 36 -1.33 18.12 -6.23
CA GLY A 36 -1.81 18.15 -7.62
C GLY A 36 -1.17 17.10 -8.52
N THR A 37 0.14 16.85 -8.36
CA THR A 37 0.85 15.79 -9.11
C THR A 37 0.33 14.41 -8.69
N ALA A 38 0.16 14.18 -7.39
CA ALA A 38 -0.37 12.93 -6.86
C ALA A 38 -1.81 12.68 -7.38
N ALA A 39 -2.67 13.70 -7.34
CA ALA A 39 -4.03 13.62 -7.83
C ALA A 39 -4.11 13.26 -9.31
N LEU A 40 -3.29 13.93 -10.16
CA LEU A 40 -3.25 13.65 -11.60
C LEU A 40 -2.73 12.24 -11.90
N SER A 41 -1.72 11.78 -11.16
CA SER A 41 -1.19 10.42 -11.29
C SER A 41 -2.22 9.37 -10.85
N ALA A 42 -2.96 9.64 -9.77
CA ALA A 42 -4.01 8.76 -9.28
C ALA A 42 -5.17 8.63 -10.27
N TYR A 43 -5.63 9.75 -10.81
CA TYR A 43 -6.63 9.76 -11.88
C TYR A 43 -6.17 8.95 -13.09
N GLY A 44 -4.93 9.16 -13.55
CA GLY A 44 -4.35 8.43 -14.67
C GLY A 44 -4.29 6.92 -14.43
N ALA A 45 -3.89 6.48 -13.24
CA ALA A 45 -3.85 5.07 -12.87
C ALA A 45 -5.26 4.45 -12.82
N ALA A 46 -6.23 5.16 -12.24
CA ALA A 46 -7.63 4.75 -12.19
C ALA A 46 -8.22 4.62 -13.59
N HIS A 47 -8.01 5.62 -14.44
CA HIS A 47 -8.46 5.61 -15.85
C HIS A 47 -7.83 4.47 -16.66
N ALA A 48 -6.55 4.16 -16.38
CA ALA A 48 -5.85 3.04 -17.02
C ALA A 48 -6.35 1.64 -16.61
N GLY A 49 -7.21 1.55 -15.59
CA GLY A 49 -7.85 0.30 -15.21
C GLY A 49 -7.35 -0.30 -13.88
N ALA A 50 -6.54 0.41 -13.10
CA ALA A 50 -6.24 -0.02 -11.75
C ALA A 50 -7.52 -0.05 -10.89
N ASP A 51 -7.66 -1.06 -10.04
CA ASP A 51 -8.77 -1.19 -9.09
C ASP A 51 -8.37 -0.59 -7.73
N PHE A 52 -7.09 -0.71 -7.35
CA PHE A 52 -6.50 -0.12 -6.16
C PHE A 52 -5.42 0.87 -6.57
N ILE A 53 -5.53 2.12 -6.14
CA ILE A 53 -4.59 3.20 -6.45
C ILE A 53 -3.81 3.54 -5.17
N LYS A 54 -2.52 3.18 -5.14
CA LYS A 54 -1.66 3.35 -3.97
C LYS A 54 -0.78 4.58 -4.10
N VAL A 55 -0.81 5.44 -3.08
CA VAL A 55 0.14 6.53 -2.89
C VAL A 55 0.90 6.37 -1.57
N GLY A 56 2.21 6.60 -1.57
CA GLY A 56 3.04 6.65 -0.37
C GLY A 56 3.37 8.10 0.01
N LEU A 57 3.39 8.38 1.31
CA LEU A 57 3.64 9.72 1.86
C LEU A 57 5.12 9.87 2.27
N MET A 58 5.96 10.46 1.41
CA MET A 58 7.41 10.62 1.61
C MET A 58 7.76 11.95 2.30
N PHE A 59 6.93 12.40 3.22
CA PHE A 59 7.11 13.64 3.97
C PHE A 59 6.47 13.53 5.35
N ASP A 60 6.77 14.48 6.23
CA ASP A 60 6.13 14.64 7.53
C ASP A 60 5.11 15.80 7.51
N GLY A 61 4.20 15.77 8.48
CA GLY A 61 3.20 16.80 8.73
C GLY A 61 1.77 16.39 8.37
N THR A 62 0.91 16.46 9.38
CA THR A 62 -0.50 16.04 9.30
C THR A 62 -1.29 16.84 8.26
N ASP A 63 -1.11 18.17 8.18
CA ASP A 63 -1.82 19.00 7.22
C ASP A 63 -1.41 18.68 5.79
N ARG A 64 -0.12 18.48 5.55
CA ARG A 64 0.40 18.06 4.24
C ARG A 64 -0.14 16.68 3.83
N ALA A 65 -0.23 15.75 4.79
CA ALA A 65 -0.81 14.43 4.55
C ALA A 65 -2.29 14.56 4.18
N ARG A 66 -3.05 15.37 4.91
CA ARG A 66 -4.46 15.66 4.60
C ARG A 66 -4.63 16.17 3.18
N ASP A 67 -3.88 17.18 2.78
CA ASP A 67 -3.96 17.77 1.43
C ASP A 67 -3.74 16.73 0.33
N VAL A 68 -2.73 15.87 0.47
CA VAL A 68 -2.44 14.82 -0.53
C VAL A 68 -3.52 13.75 -0.54
N ILE A 69 -3.96 13.29 0.63
CA ILE A 69 -4.99 12.26 0.76
C ILE A 69 -6.31 12.74 0.15
N GLU A 70 -6.76 13.95 0.50
CA GLU A 70 -7.98 14.55 -0.04
C GLU A 70 -7.89 14.76 -1.56
N ALA A 71 -6.76 15.26 -2.05
CA ALA A 71 -6.54 15.49 -3.48
C ALA A 71 -6.61 14.21 -4.29
N VAL A 72 -5.92 13.15 -3.83
CA VAL A 72 -5.91 11.82 -4.48
C VAL A 72 -7.30 11.18 -4.43
N THR A 73 -7.93 11.18 -3.24
CA THR A 73 -9.25 10.57 -3.04
C THR A 73 -10.30 11.27 -3.90
N THR A 74 -10.32 12.60 -3.90
CA THR A 74 -11.24 13.39 -4.73
C THR A 74 -11.04 13.10 -6.21
N ALA A 75 -9.78 13.05 -6.68
CA ALA A 75 -9.49 12.80 -8.10
C ALA A 75 -9.95 11.42 -8.56
N VAL A 76 -9.88 10.42 -7.69
CA VAL A 76 -10.33 9.06 -8.02
C VAL A 76 -11.84 8.92 -7.84
N LYS A 77 -12.37 9.27 -6.65
CA LYS A 77 -13.76 8.95 -6.29
C LYS A 77 -14.82 9.73 -7.07
N ARG A 78 -14.48 10.89 -7.62
CA ARG A 78 -15.42 11.64 -8.47
C ARG A 78 -15.82 10.91 -9.74
N GLU A 79 -14.87 10.23 -10.38
CA GLU A 79 -15.07 9.57 -11.67
C GLU A 79 -15.15 8.04 -11.54
N PHE A 80 -14.54 7.48 -10.51
CA PHE A 80 -14.39 6.05 -10.28
C PHE A 80 -14.73 5.68 -8.82
N PRO A 81 -15.99 5.87 -8.38
CA PRO A 81 -16.38 5.65 -6.98
C PRO A 81 -16.18 4.21 -6.51
N GLU A 82 -16.17 3.23 -7.43
CA GLU A 82 -15.98 1.81 -7.16
C GLU A 82 -14.51 1.42 -6.90
N LYS A 83 -13.54 2.29 -7.21
CA LYS A 83 -12.11 1.99 -7.06
C LYS A 83 -11.62 2.35 -5.67
N TYR A 84 -10.61 1.64 -5.22
CA TYR A 84 -10.04 1.77 -3.89
C TYR A 84 -8.83 2.71 -3.89
N VAL A 85 -8.82 3.67 -2.98
CA VAL A 85 -7.67 4.55 -2.71
C VAL A 85 -6.91 4.01 -1.51
N VAL A 86 -5.60 3.78 -1.70
CA VAL A 86 -4.70 3.19 -0.70
C VAL A 86 -3.65 4.23 -0.31
N ILE A 87 -3.64 4.59 0.96
CA ILE A 87 -2.66 5.53 1.53
C ILE A 87 -1.63 4.77 2.32
N ALA A 88 -0.37 4.86 1.91
CA ALA A 88 0.73 4.16 2.57
C ALA A 88 1.60 5.11 3.38
N ALA A 89 1.83 4.74 4.64
CA ALA A 89 2.89 5.23 5.49
C ALA A 89 3.92 4.12 5.74
N TYR A 90 5.02 4.44 6.40
CA TYR A 90 6.15 3.53 6.47
C TYR A 90 6.42 3.09 7.91
N SER A 91 6.69 1.79 8.11
CA SER A 91 7.10 1.26 9.42
C SER A 91 8.41 1.85 9.91
N ASP A 92 9.32 2.17 8.98
CA ASP A 92 10.61 2.81 9.24
C ASP A 92 10.56 4.35 9.15
N PHE A 93 9.40 4.95 9.41
CA PHE A 93 9.12 6.39 9.30
C PHE A 93 10.12 7.27 10.06
N GLN A 94 10.60 6.84 11.23
CA GLN A 94 11.59 7.56 12.01
C GLN A 94 12.94 7.69 11.27
N ARG A 95 13.35 6.63 10.55
CA ARG A 95 14.56 6.64 9.71
C ARG A 95 14.43 7.56 8.49
N MET A 96 13.22 7.72 8.01
CA MET A 96 12.92 8.48 6.79
C MET A 96 12.51 9.92 7.07
N GLY A 97 12.18 10.27 8.32
CA GLY A 97 11.61 11.58 8.65
C GLY A 97 10.24 11.80 7.99
N THR A 98 9.40 10.77 7.95
CA THR A 98 8.04 10.82 7.37
C THR A 98 6.97 10.69 8.44
N ILE A 99 5.72 10.94 8.08
CA ILE A 99 4.57 10.84 8.97
C ILE A 99 4.43 9.43 9.56
N SER A 100 4.05 9.35 10.84
CA SER A 100 3.78 8.08 11.51
C SER A 100 2.56 7.37 10.91
N PRO A 101 2.59 6.03 10.74
CA PRO A 101 1.42 5.25 10.31
C PRO A 101 0.18 5.49 11.17
N PHE A 102 0.34 5.65 12.48
CA PHE A 102 -0.79 5.89 13.39
C PHE A 102 -1.49 7.24 13.18
N ALA A 103 -0.79 8.21 12.57
CA ALA A 103 -1.36 9.53 12.31
C ALA A 103 -2.22 9.57 11.04
N ILE A 104 -2.11 8.58 10.14
CA ILE A 104 -2.83 8.62 8.87
C ILE A 104 -4.24 8.03 8.92
N SER A 105 -4.53 7.09 9.84
CA SER A 105 -5.81 6.35 9.84
C SER A 105 -7.03 7.26 9.84
N GLN A 106 -7.06 8.25 10.74
CA GLN A 106 -8.16 9.21 10.80
C GLN A 106 -8.24 10.07 9.53
N LEU A 107 -7.10 10.52 8.99
CA LEU A 107 -7.05 11.31 7.76
C LEU A 107 -7.59 10.54 6.55
N VAL A 108 -7.29 9.24 6.48
CA VAL A 108 -7.76 8.34 5.43
C VAL A 108 -9.29 8.21 5.50
N ALA A 109 -9.82 7.99 6.71
CA ALA A 109 -11.27 7.89 6.94
C ALA A 109 -11.99 9.22 6.64
N ASP A 110 -11.49 10.34 7.15
CA ASP A 110 -12.08 11.67 6.95
C ASP A 110 -12.15 12.06 5.47
N ALA A 111 -11.16 11.67 4.68
CA ALA A 111 -11.11 11.94 3.25
C ALA A 111 -11.97 10.96 2.40
N GLY A 112 -12.52 9.91 3.01
CA GLY A 112 -13.29 8.88 2.30
C GLY A 112 -12.42 7.97 1.42
N ALA A 113 -11.12 7.82 1.74
CA ALA A 113 -10.27 6.79 1.17
C ALA A 113 -10.57 5.44 1.82
N ASP A 114 -10.06 4.35 1.27
CA ASP A 114 -10.55 3.01 1.59
C ASP A 114 -9.56 2.17 2.40
N VAL A 115 -8.26 2.37 2.19
CA VAL A 115 -7.23 1.49 2.74
C VAL A 115 -6.10 2.30 3.36
N ALA A 116 -5.81 2.06 4.63
CA ALA A 116 -4.58 2.52 5.27
C ALA A 116 -3.53 1.40 5.23
N MET A 117 -2.32 1.73 4.78
CA MET A 117 -1.28 0.74 4.50
C MET A 117 0.02 1.05 5.25
N ILE A 118 0.67 0.01 5.76
CA ILE A 118 2.07 0.05 6.21
C ILE A 118 2.96 -0.67 5.20
N ASP A 119 4.05 -0.01 4.81
CA ASP A 119 5.13 -0.57 3.98
C ASP A 119 6.49 -0.23 4.65
N THR A 120 7.61 -0.66 4.11
CA THR A 120 8.93 -0.10 4.41
C THR A 120 9.31 0.91 3.33
N GLY A 121 9.89 2.04 3.70
CA GLY A 121 10.40 3.02 2.73
C GLY A 121 11.76 2.60 2.20
N ILE A 122 12.73 2.35 3.09
CA ILE A 122 14.07 1.91 2.72
C ILE A 122 14.05 0.41 2.42
N LYS A 123 14.47 0.04 1.21
CA LYS A 123 14.44 -1.34 0.72
C LYS A 123 15.79 -2.04 0.97
N ASP A 124 16.18 -2.15 2.25
CA ASP A 124 17.42 -2.80 2.72
C ASP A 124 17.21 -4.26 3.19
N GLY A 125 16.05 -4.85 2.89
CA GLY A 125 15.71 -6.23 3.25
C GLY A 125 15.19 -6.42 4.67
N LYS A 126 15.09 -5.35 5.47
CA LYS A 126 14.44 -5.41 6.79
C LYS A 126 12.93 -5.43 6.63
N SER A 127 12.30 -6.40 7.28
CA SER A 127 10.84 -6.53 7.32
C SER A 127 10.24 -5.41 8.17
N THR A 128 8.97 -5.11 7.91
CA THR A 128 8.13 -4.24 8.77
C THR A 128 8.23 -4.62 10.24
N PHE A 129 8.35 -5.92 10.56
CA PHE A 129 8.53 -6.43 11.92
C PHE A 129 9.88 -6.03 12.58
N ALA A 130 10.85 -5.53 11.81
CA ALA A 130 12.07 -4.97 12.38
C ALA A 130 11.87 -3.57 13.00
N PHE A 131 10.76 -2.91 12.70
CA PHE A 131 10.45 -1.53 13.10
C PHE A 131 9.18 -1.41 13.95
N MET A 132 8.23 -2.32 13.77
CA MET A 132 6.97 -2.36 14.49
C MET A 132 6.72 -3.80 14.95
N ASP A 133 6.49 -3.98 16.24
CA ASP A 133 6.15 -5.29 16.80
C ASP A 133 4.70 -5.72 16.46
N GLU A 134 4.38 -6.96 16.79
CA GLU A 134 3.05 -7.53 16.53
C GLU A 134 1.93 -6.74 17.23
N GLU A 135 2.19 -6.24 18.44
CA GLU A 135 1.22 -5.43 19.20
C GLU A 135 0.92 -4.09 18.50
N ALA A 136 1.95 -3.40 18.03
CA ALA A 136 1.79 -2.14 17.31
C ALA A 136 1.03 -2.33 15.98
N LEU A 137 1.33 -3.41 15.26
CA LEU A 137 0.64 -3.73 14.00
C LEU A 137 -0.82 -4.14 14.25
N THR A 138 -1.10 -4.89 15.33
CA THR A 138 -2.46 -5.23 15.73
C THR A 138 -3.26 -3.98 16.06
N ARG A 139 -2.71 -3.06 16.85
CA ARG A 139 -3.38 -1.78 17.17
C ARG A 139 -3.69 -0.97 15.91
N PHE A 140 -2.78 -0.96 14.93
CA PHE A 140 -3.02 -0.26 13.67
C PHE A 140 -4.19 -0.88 12.89
N VAL A 141 -4.28 -2.20 12.83
CA VAL A 141 -5.40 -2.92 12.18
C VAL A 141 -6.71 -2.63 12.89
N GLU A 142 -6.73 -2.72 14.23
CA GLU A 142 -7.93 -2.45 15.04
C GLU A 142 -8.41 -1.00 14.86
N GLN A 143 -7.50 -0.02 14.95
CA GLN A 143 -7.81 1.39 14.71
C GLN A 143 -8.44 1.63 13.33
N ASN A 144 -7.92 1.02 12.29
CA ASN A 144 -8.47 1.14 10.94
C ASN A 144 -9.85 0.49 10.84
N ARG A 145 -10.01 -0.67 11.44
CA ARG A 145 -11.29 -1.40 11.45
C ARG A 145 -12.38 -0.61 12.16
N ASP A 146 -12.06 0.03 13.28
CA ASP A 146 -12.98 0.90 14.01
C ASP A 146 -13.42 2.13 13.20
N LEU A 147 -12.56 2.58 12.27
CA LEU A 147 -12.84 3.66 11.33
C LEU A 147 -13.52 3.17 10.02
N GLY A 148 -13.80 1.88 9.90
CA GLY A 148 -14.40 1.30 8.69
C GLY A 148 -13.44 1.16 7.51
N LEU A 149 -12.13 1.26 7.74
CA LEU A 149 -11.09 1.11 6.73
C LEU A 149 -10.62 -0.34 6.60
N GLN A 150 -10.14 -0.70 5.43
CA GLN A 150 -9.30 -1.87 5.25
C GLN A 150 -7.85 -1.55 5.64
N THR A 151 -7.12 -2.56 6.11
CA THR A 151 -5.68 -2.45 6.38
C THR A 151 -4.87 -3.29 5.41
N ALA A 152 -3.81 -2.69 4.85
CA ALA A 152 -2.80 -3.41 4.10
C ALA A 152 -1.47 -3.42 4.86
N LEU A 153 -0.88 -4.61 5.06
CA LEU A 153 0.47 -4.74 5.64
C LEU A 153 1.44 -5.29 4.59
N ALA A 154 2.54 -4.59 4.42
CA ALA A 154 3.61 -4.93 3.49
C ALA A 154 4.99 -4.57 4.08
N GLY A 155 6.02 -4.52 3.25
CA GLY A 155 7.36 -4.09 3.64
C GLY A 155 8.28 -5.26 3.92
N SER A 156 8.89 -5.78 2.86
CA SER A 156 9.91 -6.86 2.92
C SER A 156 9.51 -8.06 3.78
N LEU A 157 8.21 -8.37 3.81
CA LEU A 157 7.64 -9.50 4.56
C LEU A 157 8.25 -10.82 4.08
N LYS A 158 8.45 -11.75 5.01
CA LYS A 158 9.05 -13.06 4.80
C LYS A 158 8.10 -14.18 5.19
N PHE A 159 8.40 -15.42 4.81
CA PHE A 159 7.60 -16.58 5.21
C PHE A 159 7.49 -16.75 6.72
N GLU A 160 8.54 -16.37 7.47
CA GLU A 160 8.57 -16.41 8.94
C GLU A 160 7.61 -15.42 9.59
N ASP A 161 7.19 -14.37 8.88
CA ASP A 161 6.26 -13.35 9.38
C ASP A 161 4.78 -13.79 9.24
N LEU A 162 4.49 -14.84 8.45
CA LEU A 162 3.11 -15.20 8.10
C LEU A 162 2.26 -15.64 9.31
N ASP A 163 2.84 -16.33 10.28
CA ASP A 163 2.09 -16.75 11.48
C ASP A 163 1.68 -15.54 12.33
N ALA A 164 2.55 -14.53 12.45
CA ALA A 164 2.20 -13.27 13.10
C ALA A 164 1.12 -12.52 12.31
N LEU A 165 1.24 -12.45 10.98
CA LEU A 165 0.25 -11.81 10.12
C LEU A 165 -1.13 -12.49 10.19
N LYS A 166 -1.19 -13.83 10.37
CA LYS A 166 -2.47 -14.53 10.62
C LYS A 166 -3.12 -14.07 11.93
N ARG A 167 -2.34 -13.88 12.99
CA ARG A 167 -2.88 -13.39 14.28
C ARG A 167 -3.32 -11.94 14.20
N ILE A 168 -2.54 -11.10 13.55
CA ILE A 168 -2.86 -9.67 13.31
C ILE A 168 -4.09 -9.52 12.42
N ASN A 169 -4.26 -10.43 11.45
CA ASN A 169 -5.40 -10.53 10.54
C ASN A 169 -5.73 -9.24 9.77
N PRO A 170 -4.78 -8.64 9.02
CA PRO A 170 -5.09 -7.53 8.11
C PRO A 170 -5.91 -8.02 6.90
N GLU A 171 -6.67 -7.13 6.28
CA GLU A 171 -7.47 -7.43 5.09
C GLU A 171 -6.60 -7.72 3.86
N ILE A 172 -5.41 -7.11 3.77
CA ILE A 172 -4.50 -7.24 2.63
C ILE A 172 -3.07 -7.46 3.13
N ILE A 173 -2.39 -8.45 2.56
CA ILE A 173 -0.95 -8.71 2.78
C ILE A 173 -0.20 -8.49 1.47
N GLY A 174 0.71 -7.53 1.45
CA GLY A 174 1.51 -7.18 0.28
C GLY A 174 2.89 -7.85 0.30
N VAL A 175 3.17 -8.74 -0.65
CA VAL A 175 4.45 -9.46 -0.75
C VAL A 175 5.10 -9.27 -2.11
N ARG A 176 6.43 -9.17 -2.12
CA ARG A 176 7.24 -9.15 -3.35
C ARG A 176 8.46 -10.07 -3.21
N GLY A 177 9.45 -9.71 -2.40
CA GLY A 177 10.69 -10.49 -2.23
C GLY A 177 10.44 -11.93 -1.83
N MET A 178 9.48 -12.19 -0.95
CA MET A 178 9.07 -13.52 -0.49
C MET A 178 8.77 -14.45 -1.67
N VAL A 179 8.01 -13.97 -2.66
CA VAL A 179 7.57 -14.77 -3.82
C VAL A 179 8.55 -14.72 -5.00
N CYS A 180 9.63 -13.96 -4.87
CA CYS A 180 10.74 -13.89 -5.83
C CYS A 180 12.01 -14.63 -5.34
N GLY A 181 11.89 -15.43 -4.27
CA GLY A 181 13.03 -16.17 -3.70
C GLY A 181 14.01 -15.33 -2.89
N GLY A 182 13.55 -14.18 -2.36
CA GLY A 182 14.35 -13.25 -1.55
C GLY A 182 14.90 -12.06 -2.34
N ASP A 183 15.08 -12.19 -3.64
CA ASP A 183 15.48 -11.07 -4.51
C ASP A 183 14.25 -10.42 -5.16
N ARG A 184 13.88 -9.23 -4.68
CA ARG A 184 12.72 -8.49 -5.19
C ARG A 184 12.81 -8.07 -6.66
N THR A 185 13.99 -8.13 -7.26
CA THR A 185 14.22 -7.82 -8.69
C THR A 185 14.06 -9.04 -9.59
N ALA A 186 14.08 -10.24 -9.00
CA ALA A 186 13.88 -11.49 -9.70
C ALA A 186 12.41 -11.72 -10.11
N THR A 187 12.21 -12.71 -10.98
CA THR A 187 10.88 -13.12 -11.43
C THR A 187 10.08 -13.76 -10.30
N ILE A 188 8.78 -13.49 -10.28
CA ILE A 188 7.82 -14.13 -9.35
C ILE A 188 7.80 -15.65 -9.65
N ARG A 189 7.85 -16.46 -8.60
CA ARG A 189 7.86 -17.90 -8.64
C ARG A 189 6.51 -18.43 -8.16
N ILE A 190 5.82 -19.16 -9.05
CA ILE A 190 4.45 -19.63 -8.78
C ILE A 190 4.37 -20.56 -7.55
N GLU A 191 5.39 -21.42 -7.38
CA GLU A 191 5.46 -22.32 -6.22
C GLU A 191 5.59 -21.58 -4.88
N LEU A 192 6.20 -20.37 -4.88
CA LEU A 192 6.30 -19.54 -3.68
C LEU A 192 4.98 -18.79 -3.41
N VAL A 193 4.25 -18.40 -4.45
CA VAL A 193 2.91 -17.84 -4.31
C VAL A 193 1.97 -18.89 -3.72
N GLU A 194 1.96 -20.11 -4.27
CA GLU A 194 1.15 -21.23 -3.77
C GLU A 194 1.51 -21.59 -2.31
N LYS A 195 2.80 -21.58 -1.97
CA LYS A 195 3.26 -21.79 -0.60
C LYS A 195 2.72 -20.72 0.34
N ALA A 196 2.84 -19.44 -0.03
CA ALA A 196 2.33 -18.33 0.79
C ALA A 196 0.81 -18.45 0.99
N MET A 197 0.06 -18.75 -0.07
CA MET A 197 -1.39 -18.94 0.01
C MET A 197 -1.78 -20.10 0.95
N LYS A 198 -1.07 -21.25 0.89
CA LYS A 198 -1.32 -22.39 1.78
C LYS A 198 -1.00 -22.06 3.25
N MET A 199 -0.02 -21.22 3.51
CA MET A 199 0.33 -20.81 4.88
C MET A 199 -0.64 -19.80 5.47
N LEU A 200 -1.37 -19.05 4.64
CA LEU A 200 -2.33 -18.02 5.08
C LEU A 200 -3.76 -18.58 5.31
N VAL A 201 -4.05 -19.74 4.77
CA VAL A 201 -5.30 -20.49 5.04
C VAL A 201 -5.11 -21.38 6.26
#